data_1d57e8dda35076cede283e7389801a0f
#
_entry.id   1d57e8dda35076cede283e7389801a0f
#
_cell.length_a   1.000
_cell.length_b   1.000
_cell.length_c   1.000
_cell.angle_alpha   90.00
_cell.angle_beta   90.00
_cell.angle_gamma   90.00
#
_symmetry.space_group_name_H-M   'P 1'
#
loop_
_entity.id
_entity.type
_entity.pdbx_description
1 polymer ?
#
loop_
_entity_poly.entity_id
_entity_poly.type
_entity_poly.pdbx_seq_one_letter_code
_entity_poly.pdbx_strand_id
1 'polypeptide(L)'
;MYRKELEAALNSAKFPNYFLLYGADEYQIELFAKEILAKFKDFEILSLYYDEYDFDAARAHLCEPSLFGGSPLLHVKSDKKIPAKELKILIDGCKNGGVFIFELFEPDAKAVFDTQKAFGVNFARFFKPGSPEEAVNLLGRQAAKMSLNITKNALFELYRIHNENLYLAASELNKLASLNEPINENIVRSLVFSLSSVSFDDFFDKFIALKDIRADFFSCADDVNFNEILFINSLYRAFFRLFKLHSGIKITGKFDIKETLGYAPPPNVANELKRQCLAVNLKAYREIFTALNLAEFELKTNSALDKKTFLLSCVLGLQNLIGKNSKY
;
A
#
# COMPACT_ATOMS: atom_id res chain seq x y z
N MET A 1 -3.14 -7.84 -21.73
CA MET A 1 -2.03 -8.67 -21.19
C MET A 1 -1.84 -8.42 -19.70
N TYR A 2 -1.05 -9.25 -19.02
CA TYR A 2 -0.66 -9.09 -17.63
C TYR A 2 0.83 -8.73 -17.52
N ARG A 3 1.30 -8.41 -16.31
CA ARG A 3 2.67 -7.93 -16.04
C ARG A 3 3.76 -8.75 -16.74
N LYS A 4 3.75 -10.08 -16.62
CA LYS A 4 4.79 -10.95 -17.24
C LYS A 4 4.89 -10.81 -18.77
N GLU A 5 3.73 -10.68 -19.41
CA GLU A 5 3.66 -10.48 -20.87
C GLU A 5 4.17 -9.10 -21.28
N LEU A 6 3.87 -8.07 -20.44
CA LEU A 6 4.41 -6.73 -20.65
C LEU A 6 5.93 -6.71 -20.48
N GLU A 7 6.47 -7.37 -19.46
CA GLU A 7 7.91 -7.50 -19.25
C GLU A 7 8.61 -8.15 -20.45
N ALA A 8 8.01 -9.18 -21.03
CA ALA A 8 8.51 -9.79 -22.26
C ALA A 8 8.44 -8.82 -23.46
N ALA A 9 7.34 -8.06 -23.60
CA ALA A 9 7.18 -7.06 -24.67
C ALA A 9 8.19 -5.90 -24.52
N LEU A 10 8.50 -5.49 -23.30
CA LEU A 10 9.52 -4.47 -23.03
C LEU A 10 10.93 -4.89 -23.45
N ASN A 11 11.22 -6.18 -23.41
CA ASN A 11 12.51 -6.72 -23.87
C ASN A 11 12.59 -6.89 -25.41
N SER A 12 11.47 -6.71 -26.13
CA SER A 12 11.46 -6.78 -27.58
C SER A 12 11.99 -5.50 -28.23
N ALA A 13 12.50 -5.62 -29.47
CA ALA A 13 12.98 -4.48 -30.23
C ALA A 13 11.87 -3.51 -30.66
N LYS A 14 10.63 -3.98 -30.78
CA LYS A 14 9.49 -3.17 -31.19
C LYS A 14 8.45 -3.18 -30.07
N PHE A 15 8.09 -1.98 -29.62
CA PHE A 15 6.99 -1.76 -28.69
C PHE A 15 5.84 -1.05 -29.41
N PRO A 16 4.57 -1.30 -29.08
CA PRO A 16 3.43 -0.64 -29.72
C PRO A 16 3.47 0.89 -29.58
N ASN A 17 3.04 1.60 -30.61
CA ASN A 17 2.98 3.06 -30.61
C ASN A 17 1.84 3.63 -29.75
N TYR A 18 0.92 2.82 -29.27
CA TYR A 18 -0.09 3.21 -28.29
C TYR A 18 -0.28 2.09 -27.28
N PHE A 19 -0.39 2.45 -26.01
CA PHE A 19 -0.48 1.47 -24.93
C PHE A 19 -1.29 2.00 -23.75
N LEU A 20 -2.13 1.15 -23.18
CA LEU A 20 -2.92 1.42 -21.97
C LEU A 20 -2.36 0.64 -20.79
N LEU A 21 -2.11 1.35 -19.68
CA LEU A 21 -1.78 0.77 -18.40
C LEU A 21 -2.94 1.08 -17.45
N TYR A 22 -3.52 0.09 -16.81
CA TYR A 22 -4.62 0.31 -15.88
C TYR A 22 -4.69 -0.74 -14.78
N GLY A 23 -5.42 -0.44 -13.71
CA GLY A 23 -5.67 -1.42 -12.64
C GLY A 23 -5.70 -0.84 -11.24
N ALA A 24 -5.55 -1.73 -10.26
CA ALA A 24 -5.69 -1.42 -8.84
C ALA A 24 -4.37 -1.04 -8.15
N ASP A 25 -3.24 -1.11 -8.83
CA ASP A 25 -1.92 -0.81 -8.27
C ASP A 25 -1.24 0.33 -9.04
N GLU A 26 -1.38 1.53 -8.50
CA GLU A 26 -0.82 2.76 -9.08
C GLU A 26 0.69 2.71 -9.20
N TYR A 27 1.38 2.13 -8.22
CA TYR A 27 2.84 2.01 -8.25
C TYR A 27 3.33 1.20 -9.47
N GLN A 28 2.70 0.04 -9.73
CA GLN A 28 3.07 -0.77 -10.88
C GLN A 28 2.75 -0.05 -12.20
N ILE A 29 1.60 0.63 -12.29
CA ILE A 29 1.24 1.42 -13.48
C ILE A 29 2.34 2.44 -13.78
N GLU A 30 2.72 3.27 -12.79
CA GLU A 30 3.77 4.28 -12.97
C GLU A 30 5.16 3.67 -13.25
N LEU A 31 5.51 2.59 -12.56
CA LEU A 31 6.79 1.91 -12.76
C LEU A 31 6.97 1.46 -14.22
N PHE A 32 5.93 0.81 -14.75
CA PHE A 32 5.95 0.31 -16.12
C PHE A 32 5.75 1.40 -17.17
N ALA A 33 4.99 2.46 -16.87
CA ALA A 33 4.90 3.63 -17.73
C ALA A 33 6.26 4.28 -17.92
N LYS A 34 7.02 4.49 -16.83
CA LYS A 34 8.40 5.01 -16.91
C LYS A 34 9.33 4.12 -17.76
N GLU A 35 9.18 2.79 -17.68
CA GLU A 35 9.95 1.86 -18.49
C GLU A 35 9.58 1.93 -19.98
N ILE A 36 8.30 2.12 -20.29
CA ILE A 36 7.84 2.32 -21.67
C ILE A 36 8.34 3.65 -22.21
N LEU A 37 8.17 4.74 -21.46
CA LEU A 37 8.62 6.08 -21.85
C LEU A 37 10.13 6.12 -22.12
N ALA A 38 10.94 5.39 -21.35
CA ALA A 38 12.38 5.28 -21.54
C ALA A 38 12.78 4.65 -22.91
N LYS A 39 11.89 3.92 -23.57
CA LYS A 39 12.13 3.41 -24.94
C LYS A 39 11.99 4.50 -26.01
N PHE A 40 11.30 5.58 -25.69
CA PHE A 40 10.99 6.68 -26.59
C PHE A 40 11.63 8.00 -26.12
N LYS A 41 12.81 7.90 -25.49
CA LYS A 41 13.50 9.06 -24.89
C LYS A 41 13.88 10.18 -25.87
N ASP A 42 13.95 9.86 -27.17
CA ASP A 42 14.28 10.81 -28.24
C ASP A 42 13.02 11.48 -28.84
N PHE A 43 11.83 11.16 -28.30
CA PHE A 43 10.55 11.72 -28.72
C PHE A 43 10.25 13.02 -27.97
N GLU A 44 9.50 13.91 -28.64
CA GLU A 44 8.97 15.11 -28.01
C GLU A 44 7.76 14.74 -27.13
N ILE A 45 7.92 14.82 -25.80
CA ILE A 45 6.93 14.33 -24.85
C ILE A 45 6.04 15.46 -24.38
N LEU A 46 4.72 15.34 -24.59
CA LEU A 46 3.69 16.10 -23.89
C LEU A 46 3.06 15.21 -22.82
N SER A 47 3.18 15.61 -21.55
CA SER A 47 2.54 14.93 -20.43
C SER A 47 1.36 15.74 -19.90
N LEU A 48 0.20 15.12 -19.81
CA LEU A 48 -1.04 15.73 -19.29
C LEU A 48 -1.54 14.89 -18.12
N TYR A 49 -1.68 15.52 -16.94
CA TYR A 49 -1.99 14.84 -15.70
C TYR A 49 -3.37 15.25 -15.15
N TYR A 50 -4.24 14.27 -14.93
CA TYR A 50 -5.56 14.45 -14.28
C TYR A 50 -6.41 15.57 -14.92
N ASP A 51 -6.65 16.65 -14.20
CA ASP A 51 -7.49 17.76 -14.68
C ASP A 51 -6.78 18.65 -15.73
N GLU A 52 -5.50 18.43 -15.99
CA GLU A 52 -4.75 19.09 -17.06
C GLU A 52 -5.03 18.49 -18.46
N TYR A 53 -5.77 17.37 -18.51
CA TYR A 53 -6.11 16.77 -19.80
C TYR A 53 -6.98 17.72 -20.62
N ASP A 54 -6.44 18.12 -21.75
CA ASP A 54 -7.11 18.91 -22.78
C ASP A 54 -7.02 18.18 -24.13
N PHE A 55 -8.17 17.89 -24.71
CA PHE A 55 -8.22 17.13 -25.96
C PHE A 55 -7.62 17.87 -27.13
N ASP A 56 -7.85 19.18 -27.26
CA ASP A 56 -7.33 19.95 -28.39
C ASP A 56 -5.81 20.06 -28.34
N ALA A 57 -5.22 20.28 -27.17
CA ALA A 57 -3.78 20.23 -26.96
C ALA A 57 -3.19 18.82 -27.26
N ALA A 58 -3.84 17.77 -26.75
CA ALA A 58 -3.42 16.38 -26.99
C ALA A 58 -3.45 16.02 -28.48
N ARG A 59 -4.51 16.42 -29.19
CA ARG A 59 -4.68 16.20 -30.62
C ARG A 59 -3.66 16.99 -31.43
N ALA A 60 -3.49 18.27 -31.15
CA ALA A 60 -2.53 19.12 -31.85
C ALA A 60 -1.13 18.53 -31.74
N HIS A 61 -0.70 18.15 -30.51
CA HIS A 61 0.62 17.57 -30.28
C HIS A 61 0.84 16.25 -31.04
N LEU A 62 -0.15 15.35 -31.04
CA LEU A 62 0.00 13.98 -31.54
C LEU A 62 -0.29 13.85 -33.03
N CYS A 63 -1.24 14.65 -33.56
CA CYS A 63 -1.76 14.49 -34.94
C CYS A 63 -1.26 15.54 -35.92
N GLU A 64 -0.73 16.68 -35.46
CA GLU A 64 -0.20 17.74 -36.31
C GLU A 64 1.32 17.57 -36.52
N PRO A 65 1.86 17.97 -37.68
CA PRO A 65 3.29 17.89 -37.91
C PRO A 65 4.08 18.75 -36.92
N SER A 66 5.11 18.18 -36.30
CA SER A 66 6.03 18.96 -35.46
C SER A 66 6.78 19.99 -36.29
N LEU A 67 6.77 21.24 -35.86
CA LEU A 67 7.52 22.34 -36.47
C LEU A 67 9.04 22.14 -36.37
N PHE A 68 9.49 21.31 -35.43
CA PHE A 68 10.90 21.05 -35.15
C PHE A 68 11.39 19.67 -35.61
N GLY A 69 10.52 18.88 -36.26
CA GLY A 69 10.90 17.60 -36.86
C GLY A 69 11.04 16.42 -35.90
N GLY A 70 10.58 16.55 -34.63
CA GLY A 70 10.57 15.46 -33.67
C GLY A 70 9.37 14.50 -33.84
N SER A 71 9.51 13.27 -33.38
CA SER A 71 8.37 12.34 -33.28
C SER A 71 7.58 12.64 -31.98
N PRO A 72 6.26 12.90 -32.04
CA PRO A 72 5.49 13.28 -30.88
C PRO A 72 5.17 12.06 -30.01
N LEU A 73 5.23 12.25 -28.67
CA LEU A 73 4.75 11.30 -27.69
C LEU A 73 3.76 12.00 -26.75
N LEU A 74 2.54 11.51 -26.71
CA LEU A 74 1.53 11.94 -25.75
C LEU A 74 1.50 10.96 -24.58
N HIS A 75 1.70 11.48 -23.38
CA HIS A 75 1.57 10.73 -22.13
C HIS A 75 0.42 11.31 -21.31
N VAL A 76 -0.62 10.54 -21.08
CA VAL A 76 -1.77 10.94 -20.26
C VAL A 76 -1.85 10.08 -19.01
N LYS A 77 -1.99 10.71 -17.85
CA LYS A 77 -2.18 10.07 -16.55
C LYS A 77 -3.48 10.59 -15.94
N SER A 78 -4.47 9.72 -15.71
CA SER A 78 -5.78 10.14 -15.21
C SER A 78 -6.50 9.05 -14.43
N ASP A 79 -7.39 9.46 -13.55
CA ASP A 79 -8.42 8.64 -12.90
C ASP A 79 -9.75 8.62 -13.69
N LYS A 80 -9.84 9.44 -14.77
CA LYS A 80 -11.01 9.56 -15.64
C LYS A 80 -10.73 8.98 -17.02
N LYS A 81 -11.76 8.37 -17.60
CA LYS A 81 -11.68 7.84 -18.97
C LYS A 81 -11.71 8.97 -19.99
N ILE A 82 -10.94 8.83 -21.04
CA ILE A 82 -11.03 9.66 -22.24
C ILE A 82 -12.27 9.22 -23.05
N PRO A 83 -13.10 10.15 -23.53
CA PRO A 83 -14.25 9.82 -24.39
C PRO A 83 -13.84 8.99 -25.61
N ALA A 84 -14.66 8.01 -25.98
CA ALA A 84 -14.33 7.04 -27.02
C ALA A 84 -14.03 7.69 -28.39
N LYS A 85 -14.67 8.83 -28.72
CA LYS A 85 -14.42 9.57 -29.96
C LYS A 85 -13.03 10.21 -29.97
N GLU A 86 -12.65 10.84 -28.87
CA GLU A 86 -11.33 11.46 -28.68
C GLU A 86 -10.23 10.39 -28.71
N LEU A 87 -10.43 9.31 -27.93
CA LEU A 87 -9.51 8.18 -27.87
C LEU A 87 -9.20 7.59 -29.25
N LYS A 88 -10.22 7.45 -30.10
CA LYS A 88 -10.04 6.96 -31.45
C LYS A 88 -9.15 7.88 -32.29
N ILE A 89 -9.35 9.21 -32.19
CA ILE A 89 -8.56 10.20 -32.92
C ILE A 89 -7.09 10.13 -32.46
N LEU A 90 -6.83 10.06 -31.15
CA LEU A 90 -5.47 9.95 -30.61
C LEU A 90 -4.78 8.65 -31.05
N ILE A 91 -5.47 7.52 -31.02
CA ILE A 91 -4.91 6.24 -31.48
C ILE A 91 -4.65 6.27 -33.00
N ASP A 92 -5.51 6.89 -33.78
CA ASP A 92 -5.31 7.05 -35.24
C ASP A 92 -4.10 7.97 -35.53
N GLY A 93 -3.86 8.99 -34.70
CA GLY A 93 -2.67 9.85 -34.80
C GLY A 93 -1.34 9.08 -34.67
N CYS A 94 -1.33 8.00 -33.91
CA CYS A 94 -0.14 7.15 -33.74
C CYS A 94 0.29 6.41 -35.02
N LYS A 95 -0.58 6.32 -36.04
CA LYS A 95 -0.27 5.67 -37.30
C LYS A 95 0.80 6.43 -38.12
N ASN A 96 0.98 7.72 -37.86
CA ASN A 96 1.93 8.59 -38.53
C ASN A 96 3.27 8.71 -37.75
N GLY A 97 3.59 7.77 -36.87
CA GLY A 97 4.83 7.74 -36.11
C GLY A 97 4.75 8.37 -34.71
N GLY A 98 3.60 8.91 -34.32
CA GLY A 98 3.36 9.35 -32.94
C GLY A 98 3.23 8.18 -31.98
N VAL A 99 3.40 8.46 -30.68
CA VAL A 99 3.24 7.49 -29.59
C VAL A 99 2.24 8.01 -28.56
N PHE A 100 1.35 7.13 -28.09
CA PHE A 100 0.36 7.47 -27.07
C PHE A 100 0.40 6.47 -25.92
N ILE A 101 0.75 6.93 -24.72
CA ILE A 101 0.76 6.13 -23.48
C ILE A 101 -0.31 6.68 -22.53
N PHE A 102 -1.21 5.80 -22.10
CA PHE A 102 -2.30 6.16 -21.21
C PHE A 102 -2.23 5.35 -19.91
N GLU A 103 -2.03 6.04 -18.78
CA GLU A 103 -2.14 5.53 -17.43
C GLU A 103 -3.55 5.83 -16.89
N LEU A 104 -4.33 4.80 -16.64
CA LEU A 104 -5.68 4.94 -16.10
C LEU A 104 -5.79 4.27 -14.74
N PHE A 105 -5.98 5.06 -13.68
CA PHE A 105 -6.10 4.59 -12.30
C PHE A 105 -7.55 4.16 -11.99
N GLU A 106 -8.01 3.12 -12.67
CA GLU A 106 -9.35 2.56 -12.50
C GLU A 106 -9.24 1.04 -12.26
N PRO A 107 -9.58 0.54 -11.07
CA PRO A 107 -9.48 -0.88 -10.73
C PRO A 107 -10.57 -1.74 -11.37
N ASP A 108 -11.74 -1.17 -11.67
CA ASP A 108 -12.86 -1.94 -12.19
C ASP A 108 -12.70 -2.19 -13.70
N ALA A 109 -12.54 -3.47 -14.06
CA ALA A 109 -12.43 -3.88 -15.46
C ALA A 109 -13.67 -3.57 -16.29
N LYS A 110 -14.87 -3.56 -15.67
CA LYS A 110 -16.10 -3.23 -16.40
C LYS A 110 -16.13 -1.75 -16.76
N ALA A 111 -15.65 -0.90 -15.85
CA ALA A 111 -15.51 0.52 -16.12
C ALA A 111 -14.53 0.81 -17.26
N VAL A 112 -13.45 0.03 -17.38
CA VAL A 112 -12.39 0.22 -18.40
C VAL A 112 -12.67 -0.49 -19.73
N PHE A 113 -13.72 -1.32 -19.82
CA PHE A 113 -13.95 -2.21 -20.96
C PHE A 113 -13.93 -1.53 -22.34
N ASP A 114 -14.62 -0.40 -22.50
CA ASP A 114 -14.66 0.32 -23.78
C ASP A 114 -13.30 0.96 -24.13
N THR A 115 -12.60 1.51 -23.13
CA THR A 115 -11.25 2.03 -23.29
C THR A 115 -10.28 0.92 -23.69
N GLN A 116 -10.31 -0.22 -22.99
CA GLN A 116 -9.49 -1.39 -23.30
C GLN A 116 -9.75 -1.89 -24.73
N LYS A 117 -11.01 -1.93 -25.16
CA LYS A 117 -11.40 -2.35 -26.51
C LYS A 117 -10.80 -1.44 -27.58
N ALA A 118 -10.69 -0.14 -27.34
CA ALA A 118 -10.05 0.80 -28.27
C ALA A 118 -8.55 0.53 -28.43
N PHE A 119 -7.86 0.13 -27.36
CA PHE A 119 -6.44 -0.25 -27.41
C PHE A 119 -6.19 -1.68 -27.95
N GLY A 120 -7.23 -2.50 -28.12
CA GLY A 120 -7.13 -3.87 -28.64
C GLY A 120 -6.31 -4.77 -27.75
N VAL A 121 -5.14 -5.21 -28.22
CA VAL A 121 -4.17 -6.06 -27.48
C VAL A 121 -3.11 -5.25 -26.73
N ASN A 122 -3.03 -3.93 -26.98
CA ASN A 122 -2.00 -3.06 -26.48
C ASN A 122 -2.37 -2.47 -25.10
N PHE A 123 -2.56 -3.33 -24.12
CA PHE A 123 -2.83 -2.91 -22.75
C PHE A 123 -2.18 -3.85 -21.74
N ALA A 124 -1.94 -3.35 -20.53
CA ALA A 124 -1.58 -4.16 -19.37
C ALA A 124 -2.48 -3.80 -18.18
N ARG A 125 -2.95 -4.85 -17.47
CA ARG A 125 -3.71 -4.71 -16.24
C ARG A 125 -2.87 -5.10 -15.04
N PHE A 126 -2.89 -4.23 -14.01
CA PHE A 126 -2.14 -4.42 -12.77
C PHE A 126 -3.07 -4.67 -11.59
N PHE A 127 -2.69 -5.65 -10.79
CA PHE A 127 -3.34 -5.97 -9.52
C PHE A 127 -2.39 -5.65 -8.39
N LYS A 128 -2.92 -5.35 -7.21
CA LYS A 128 -2.10 -5.28 -6.01
C LYS A 128 -1.33 -6.60 -5.82
N PRO A 129 -0.10 -6.55 -5.29
CA PRO A 129 0.65 -7.76 -5.04
C PRO A 129 -0.17 -8.77 -4.24
N GLY A 130 -0.22 -10.02 -4.71
CA GLY A 130 -0.97 -11.09 -4.04
C GLY A 130 -0.23 -11.68 -2.84
N SER A 131 1.06 -11.35 -2.68
CA SER A 131 1.89 -11.77 -1.56
C SER A 131 2.97 -10.74 -1.25
N PRO A 132 3.46 -10.70 0.00
CA PRO A 132 4.61 -9.86 0.37
C PRO A 132 5.87 -10.15 -0.46
N GLU A 133 6.07 -11.41 -0.86
CA GLU A 133 7.21 -11.79 -1.72
C GLU A 133 7.12 -11.11 -3.10
N GLU A 134 5.94 -11.01 -3.67
CA GLU A 134 5.73 -10.30 -4.94
C GLU A 134 6.06 -8.81 -4.80
N ALA A 135 5.64 -8.18 -3.71
CA ALA A 135 5.96 -6.79 -3.41
C ALA A 135 7.47 -6.58 -3.25
N VAL A 136 8.14 -7.45 -2.48
CA VAL A 136 9.61 -7.44 -2.30
C VAL A 136 10.34 -7.59 -3.63
N ASN A 137 9.86 -8.44 -4.54
CA ASN A 137 10.45 -8.58 -5.87
C ASN A 137 10.32 -7.30 -6.72
N LEU A 138 9.18 -6.59 -6.62
CA LEU A 138 8.99 -5.31 -7.31
C LEU A 138 9.90 -4.21 -6.74
N LEU A 139 10.00 -4.12 -5.41
CA LEU A 139 10.93 -3.20 -4.74
C LEU A 139 12.39 -3.53 -5.07
N GLY A 140 12.75 -4.82 -5.09
CA GLY A 140 14.09 -5.28 -5.47
C GLY A 140 14.47 -4.93 -6.91
N ARG A 141 13.52 -4.98 -7.84
CA ARG A 141 13.72 -4.50 -9.22
C ARG A 141 14.02 -3.00 -9.28
N GLN A 142 13.30 -2.21 -8.49
CA GLN A 142 13.56 -0.78 -8.39
C GLN A 142 14.91 -0.49 -7.75
N ALA A 143 15.24 -1.16 -6.64
CA ALA A 143 16.52 -1.04 -5.97
C ALA A 143 17.70 -1.39 -6.91
N ALA A 144 17.57 -2.45 -7.70
CA ALA A 144 18.58 -2.84 -8.68
C ALA A 144 18.82 -1.78 -9.76
N LYS A 145 17.77 -1.09 -10.26
CA LYS A 145 17.89 0.03 -11.19
C LYS A 145 18.64 1.22 -10.58
N MET A 146 18.54 1.38 -9.28
CA MET A 146 19.23 2.44 -8.53
C MET A 146 20.63 2.01 -8.07
N SER A 147 21.08 0.81 -8.42
CA SER A 147 22.32 0.20 -7.92
C SER A 147 22.39 0.13 -6.39
N LEU A 148 21.24 0.08 -5.72
CA LEU A 148 21.15 0.02 -4.27
C LEU A 148 21.39 -1.42 -3.78
N ASN A 149 22.42 -1.59 -2.94
CA ASN A 149 22.70 -2.86 -2.30
C ASN A 149 21.84 -3.02 -1.05
N ILE A 150 20.72 -3.72 -1.17
CA ILE A 150 19.73 -3.91 -0.11
C ILE A 150 19.33 -5.38 -0.01
N THR A 151 19.22 -5.91 1.21
CA THR A 151 18.82 -7.30 1.44
C THR A 151 17.32 -7.51 1.19
N LYS A 152 16.92 -8.73 0.84
CA LYS A 152 15.48 -9.07 0.69
C LYS A 152 14.71 -8.85 1.99
N ASN A 153 15.32 -9.15 3.13
CA ASN A 153 14.70 -8.95 4.43
C ASN A 153 14.51 -7.45 4.71
N ALA A 154 15.47 -6.59 4.35
CA ALA A 154 15.33 -5.16 4.47
C ALA A 154 14.20 -4.61 3.59
N LEU A 155 14.03 -5.12 2.36
CA LEU A 155 12.91 -4.77 1.49
C LEU A 155 11.56 -5.24 2.08
N PHE A 156 11.53 -6.43 2.67
CA PHE A 156 10.33 -6.93 3.36
C PHE A 156 9.97 -6.03 4.56
N GLU A 157 10.98 -5.67 5.36
CA GLU A 157 10.80 -4.79 6.51
C GLU A 157 10.31 -3.40 6.07
N LEU A 158 10.89 -2.84 4.99
CA LEU A 158 10.46 -1.58 4.39
C LEU A 158 8.99 -1.62 3.96
N TYR A 159 8.56 -2.70 3.31
CA TYR A 159 7.18 -2.90 2.90
C TYR A 159 6.24 -3.01 4.10
N ARG A 160 6.65 -3.74 5.15
CA ARG A 160 5.90 -3.90 6.40
C ARG A 160 5.74 -2.58 7.16
N ILE A 161 6.82 -1.80 7.29
CA ILE A 161 6.82 -0.49 7.97
C ILE A 161 5.79 0.46 7.35
N HIS A 162 5.61 0.39 6.05
CA HIS A 162 4.63 1.21 5.31
C HIS A 162 3.25 0.55 5.17
N ASN A 163 2.87 -0.37 6.06
CA ASN A 163 1.57 -1.04 6.07
C ASN A 163 1.20 -1.66 4.71
N GLU A 164 2.16 -2.34 4.10
CA GLU A 164 2.00 -3.00 2.80
C GLU A 164 1.67 -2.02 1.65
N ASN A 165 2.00 -0.76 1.81
CA ASN A 165 1.90 0.24 0.75
C ASN A 165 3.17 0.25 -0.09
N LEU A 166 3.08 -0.31 -1.28
CA LEU A 166 4.21 -0.46 -2.19
C LEU A 166 4.78 0.89 -2.67
N TYR A 167 3.90 1.88 -2.86
CA TYR A 167 4.31 3.21 -3.30
C TYR A 167 5.17 3.93 -2.25
N LEU A 168 4.72 3.92 -1.00
CA LEU A 168 5.47 4.51 0.11
C LEU A 168 6.80 3.78 0.35
N ALA A 169 6.77 2.44 0.34
CA ALA A 169 8.00 1.65 0.47
C ALA A 169 9.01 1.96 -0.65
N ALA A 170 8.54 2.11 -1.89
CA ALA A 170 9.40 2.46 -3.02
C ALA A 170 9.97 3.88 -2.92
N SER A 171 9.23 4.84 -2.37
CA SER A 171 9.70 6.21 -2.19
C SER A 171 10.91 6.29 -1.24
N GLU A 172 10.97 5.41 -0.23
CA GLU A 172 12.09 5.35 0.71
C GLU A 172 13.38 4.82 0.08
N LEU A 173 13.31 4.03 -1.00
CA LEU A 173 14.50 3.53 -1.68
C LEU A 173 15.42 4.66 -2.15
N ASN A 174 14.85 5.80 -2.57
CA ASN A 174 15.64 6.97 -2.98
C ASN A 174 16.46 7.54 -1.81
N LYS A 175 15.87 7.60 -0.62
CA LYS A 175 16.56 8.07 0.58
C LYS A 175 17.64 7.08 1.02
N LEU A 176 17.34 5.79 1.00
CA LEU A 176 18.31 4.75 1.35
C LEU A 176 19.47 4.68 0.36
N ALA A 177 19.23 4.96 -0.92
CA ALA A 177 20.29 5.00 -1.93
C ALA A 177 21.34 6.09 -1.66
N SER A 178 20.96 7.20 -1.01
CA SER A 178 21.90 8.27 -0.68
C SER A 178 22.92 7.91 0.41
N LEU A 179 22.72 6.83 1.15
CA LEU A 179 23.63 6.38 2.21
C LEU A 179 24.93 5.77 1.66
N ASN A 180 24.91 5.28 0.41
CA ASN A 180 26.06 4.63 -0.25
C ASN A 180 26.68 3.45 0.53
N GLU A 181 25.87 2.75 1.32
CA GLU A 181 26.28 1.58 2.10
C GLU A 181 25.29 0.42 1.92
N PRO A 182 25.70 -0.83 2.22
CA PRO A 182 24.78 -1.97 2.16
C PRO A 182 23.64 -1.85 3.19
N ILE A 183 22.41 -1.91 2.73
CA ILE A 183 21.21 -1.74 3.56
C ILE A 183 20.70 -3.09 4.06
N ASN A 184 20.66 -3.23 5.38
CA ASN A 184 20.06 -4.36 6.08
C ASN A 184 18.82 -3.93 6.89
N GLU A 185 18.16 -4.89 7.55
CA GLU A 185 16.93 -4.66 8.33
C GLU A 185 17.12 -3.65 9.46
N ASN A 186 18.29 -3.65 10.11
CA ASN A 186 18.57 -2.76 11.24
C ASN A 186 18.69 -1.31 10.77
N ILE A 187 19.32 -1.08 9.62
CA ILE A 187 19.41 0.25 9.00
C ILE A 187 18.02 0.75 8.62
N VAL A 188 17.19 -0.12 7.99
CA VAL A 188 15.81 0.25 7.66
C VAL A 188 15.04 0.65 8.92
N ARG A 189 15.09 -0.14 9.99
CA ARG A 189 14.40 0.17 11.25
C ARG A 189 14.88 1.44 11.93
N SER A 190 16.15 1.80 11.78
CA SER A 190 16.72 2.99 12.42
C SER A 190 16.48 4.28 11.64
N LEU A 191 16.34 4.22 10.31
CA LEU A 191 16.30 5.39 9.45
C LEU A 191 14.95 5.63 8.77
N VAL A 192 14.21 4.55 8.55
CA VAL A 192 12.87 4.65 7.95
C VAL A 192 11.85 4.83 9.05
N PHE A 193 11.39 6.06 9.20
CA PHE A 193 10.26 6.35 10.08
C PHE A 193 9.03 5.65 9.51
N SER A 194 8.47 4.73 10.29
CA SER A 194 7.14 4.21 9.99
C SER A 194 6.14 5.37 10.04
N LEU A 195 5.03 5.24 9.33
CA LEU A 195 3.85 6.09 9.56
C LEU A 195 3.32 5.95 11.01
N SER A 196 3.91 4.99 11.77
CA SER A 196 3.89 4.87 13.22
C SER A 196 5.26 4.32 13.67
N SER A 197 5.95 5.02 14.53
CA SER A 197 7.35 4.80 14.97
C SER A 197 7.63 3.49 15.74
N VAL A 198 6.63 2.83 16.23
CA VAL A 198 6.58 1.40 16.57
C VAL A 198 5.33 0.92 15.88
N SER A 199 5.40 -0.15 15.07
CA SER A 199 4.19 -0.64 14.46
C SER A 199 3.22 -0.94 15.61
N PHE A 200 1.99 -0.48 15.51
CA PHE A 200 0.96 -0.78 16.50
C PHE A 200 0.88 -2.30 16.75
N ASP A 201 1.16 -3.11 15.75
CA ASP A 201 1.16 -4.57 15.87
C ASP A 201 2.30 -5.06 16.78
N ASP A 202 3.53 -4.52 16.68
CA ASP A 202 4.64 -4.86 17.59
C ASP A 202 4.33 -4.45 19.03
N PHE A 203 3.72 -3.26 19.20
CA PHE A 203 3.23 -2.81 20.50
C PHE A 203 2.16 -3.76 21.04
N PHE A 204 1.17 -4.11 20.21
CA PHE A 204 0.05 -4.98 20.62
C PHE A 204 0.51 -6.40 20.94
N ASP A 205 1.49 -6.95 20.20
CA ASP A 205 2.08 -8.25 20.49
C ASP A 205 2.76 -8.30 21.86
N LYS A 206 3.53 -7.26 22.22
CA LYS A 206 4.13 -7.13 23.55
C LYS A 206 3.06 -6.93 24.62
N PHE A 207 2.06 -6.12 24.32
CA PHE A 207 0.94 -5.82 25.21
C PHE A 207 0.17 -7.10 25.59
N ILE A 208 -0.25 -7.93 24.63
CA ILE A 208 -0.94 -9.19 24.87
C ILE A 208 -0.03 -10.22 25.56
N ALA A 209 1.26 -10.18 25.28
CA ALA A 209 2.25 -11.03 25.93
C ALA A 209 2.60 -10.59 27.37
N LEU A 210 1.93 -9.58 27.90
CA LEU A 210 2.13 -9.01 29.24
C LEU A 210 3.58 -8.54 29.49
N LYS A 211 4.29 -8.12 28.45
CA LYS A 211 5.63 -7.53 28.56
C LYS A 211 5.53 -6.06 28.96
N ASP A 212 6.66 -5.49 29.41
CA ASP A 212 6.73 -4.05 29.66
C ASP A 212 6.60 -3.29 28.32
N ILE A 213 5.60 -2.42 28.24
CA ILE A 213 5.23 -1.66 27.04
C ILE A 213 5.45 -0.16 27.18
N ARG A 214 5.97 0.30 28.32
CA ARG A 214 6.09 1.74 28.60
C ARG A 214 6.97 2.46 27.59
N ALA A 215 8.14 1.90 27.28
CA ALA A 215 9.05 2.49 26.30
C ALA A 215 8.42 2.50 24.89
N ASP A 216 7.75 1.41 24.49
CA ASP A 216 7.08 1.32 23.19
C ASP A 216 5.90 2.31 23.10
N PHE A 217 5.14 2.47 24.21
CA PHE A 217 4.06 3.46 24.29
C PHE A 217 4.58 4.88 24.10
N PHE A 218 5.62 5.27 24.82
CA PHE A 218 6.20 6.60 24.66
C PHE A 218 6.80 6.81 23.28
N SER A 219 7.44 5.79 22.70
CA SER A 219 7.92 5.86 21.32
C SER A 219 6.78 6.12 20.31
N CYS A 220 5.60 5.52 20.53
CA CYS A 220 4.40 5.84 19.72
C CYS A 220 3.86 7.25 20.03
N ALA A 221 3.77 7.60 21.32
CA ALA A 221 3.11 8.83 21.79
C ALA A 221 3.94 10.11 21.57
N ASP A 222 5.23 9.98 21.28
CA ASP A 222 6.12 11.09 20.95
C ASP A 222 6.17 11.38 19.44
N ASP A 223 5.51 10.56 18.62
CA ASP A 223 5.35 10.85 17.18
C ASP A 223 4.49 12.11 16.98
N VAL A 224 4.92 12.97 16.06
CA VAL A 224 4.23 14.24 15.73
C VAL A 224 2.79 14.02 15.25
N ASN A 225 2.52 12.86 14.64
CA ASN A 225 1.21 12.49 14.12
C ASN A 225 0.40 11.60 15.08
N PHE A 226 0.87 11.40 16.31
CA PHE A 226 0.16 10.58 17.28
C PHE A 226 -1.20 11.19 17.61
N ASN A 227 -2.22 10.33 17.59
CA ASN A 227 -3.57 10.70 17.96
C ASN A 227 -4.14 9.65 18.92
N GLU A 228 -4.48 10.08 20.11
CA GLU A 228 -4.94 9.22 21.20
C GLU A 228 -6.23 8.48 20.86
N ILE A 229 -7.14 9.13 20.13
CA ILE A 229 -8.41 8.53 19.72
C ILE A 229 -8.16 7.44 18.65
N LEU A 230 -7.27 7.71 17.68
CA LEU A 230 -6.89 6.71 16.69
C LEU A 230 -6.18 5.52 17.34
N PHE A 231 -5.37 5.75 18.37
CA PHE A 231 -4.69 4.70 19.10
C PHE A 231 -5.70 3.79 19.85
N ILE A 232 -6.68 4.37 20.58
CA ILE A 232 -7.77 3.62 21.20
C ILE A 232 -8.58 2.82 20.18
N ASN A 233 -8.90 3.43 19.03
CA ASN A 233 -9.62 2.74 17.97
C ASN A 233 -8.81 1.57 17.38
N SER A 234 -7.48 1.68 17.32
CA SER A 234 -6.61 0.59 16.90
C SER A 234 -6.63 -0.57 17.90
N LEU A 235 -6.58 -0.27 19.21
CA LEU A 235 -6.77 -1.28 20.28
C LEU A 235 -8.14 -1.95 20.16
N TYR A 236 -9.20 -1.17 19.96
CA TYR A 236 -10.55 -1.70 19.80
C TYR A 236 -10.64 -2.68 18.63
N ARG A 237 -10.10 -2.29 17.45
CA ARG A 237 -10.09 -3.14 16.25
C ARG A 237 -9.28 -4.42 16.46
N ALA A 238 -8.13 -4.34 17.12
CA ALA A 238 -7.29 -5.49 17.41
C ALA A 238 -8.03 -6.47 18.35
N PHE A 239 -8.61 -6.00 19.45
CA PHE A 239 -9.40 -6.83 20.34
C PHE A 239 -10.67 -7.38 19.69
N PHE A 240 -11.33 -6.60 18.83
CA PHE A 240 -12.52 -7.06 18.11
C PHE A 240 -12.20 -8.18 17.12
N ARG A 241 -11.05 -8.10 16.46
CA ARG A 241 -10.54 -9.19 15.62
C ARG A 241 -10.32 -10.47 16.43
N LEU A 242 -9.65 -10.37 17.57
CA LEU A 242 -9.44 -11.52 18.47
C LEU A 242 -10.75 -12.07 19.05
N PHE A 243 -11.69 -11.21 19.44
CA PHE A 243 -13.01 -11.60 19.91
C PHE A 243 -13.80 -12.38 18.86
N LYS A 244 -13.78 -11.93 17.59
CA LYS A 244 -14.41 -12.69 16.49
C LYS A 244 -13.83 -14.11 16.36
N LEU A 245 -12.50 -14.25 16.39
CA LEU A 245 -11.83 -15.54 16.32
C LEU A 245 -12.17 -16.42 17.55
N HIS A 246 -12.15 -15.84 18.74
CA HIS A 246 -12.54 -16.54 19.97
C HIS A 246 -14.00 -17.03 19.90
N SER A 247 -14.92 -16.18 19.47
CA SER A 247 -16.33 -16.53 19.31
C SER A 247 -16.52 -17.61 18.23
N GLY A 248 -15.80 -17.52 17.11
CA GLY A 248 -15.81 -18.55 16.06
C GLY A 248 -15.41 -19.92 16.63
N ILE A 249 -14.33 -19.99 17.41
CA ILE A 249 -13.92 -21.24 18.08
C ILE A 249 -15.02 -21.77 19.00
N LYS A 250 -15.68 -20.91 19.77
CA LYS A 250 -16.74 -21.30 20.68
C LYS A 250 -17.98 -21.85 19.98
N ILE A 251 -18.32 -21.32 18.82
CA ILE A 251 -19.49 -21.71 18.02
C ILE A 251 -19.20 -22.97 17.21
N THR A 252 -18.06 -23.02 16.52
CA THR A 252 -17.76 -24.09 15.55
C THR A 252 -16.85 -25.19 16.09
N GLY A 253 -16.17 -24.96 17.22
CA GLY A 253 -15.14 -25.85 17.77
C GLY A 253 -13.82 -25.83 16.96
N LYS A 254 -13.72 -25.00 15.90
CA LYS A 254 -12.55 -24.92 14.99
C LYS A 254 -11.98 -23.52 14.95
N PHE A 255 -10.66 -23.45 14.78
CA PHE A 255 -9.98 -22.19 14.48
C PHE A 255 -9.87 -22.02 12.98
N ASP A 256 -10.79 -21.29 12.39
CA ASP A 256 -10.79 -20.97 10.96
C ASP A 256 -10.81 -19.46 10.76
N ILE A 257 -9.65 -18.91 10.37
CA ILE A 257 -9.48 -17.47 10.15
C ILE A 257 -10.20 -17.04 8.87
N LYS A 258 -10.14 -17.87 7.82
CA LYS A 258 -10.75 -17.53 6.53
C LYS A 258 -12.26 -17.42 6.64
N GLU A 259 -12.91 -18.33 7.33
CA GLU A 259 -14.34 -18.28 7.58
C GLU A 259 -14.73 -17.10 8.49
N THR A 260 -13.90 -16.82 9.52
CA THR A 260 -14.22 -15.79 10.52
C THR A 260 -13.90 -14.36 10.06
N LEU A 261 -12.79 -14.16 9.38
CA LEU A 261 -12.29 -12.83 9.00
C LEU A 261 -12.33 -12.56 7.50
N GLY A 262 -12.66 -13.56 6.66
CA GLY A 262 -12.78 -13.41 5.21
C GLY A 262 -11.45 -13.50 4.44
N TYR A 263 -10.31 -13.72 5.11
CA TYR A 263 -9.00 -13.86 4.48
C TYR A 263 -8.14 -14.92 5.19
N ALA A 264 -7.14 -15.46 4.49
CA ALA A 264 -6.17 -16.41 5.04
C ALA A 264 -4.80 -15.73 5.18
N PRO A 265 -4.34 -15.40 6.40
CA PRO A 265 -3.02 -14.82 6.62
C PRO A 265 -1.93 -15.89 6.46
N PRO A 266 -0.64 -15.48 6.32
CA PRO A 266 0.49 -16.39 6.39
C PRO A 266 0.50 -17.25 7.66
N PRO A 267 1.07 -18.49 7.64
CA PRO A 267 1.00 -19.43 8.76
C PRO A 267 1.53 -18.89 10.09
N ASN A 268 2.61 -18.11 10.06
CA ASN A 268 3.19 -17.46 11.24
C ASN A 268 2.20 -16.46 11.88
N VAL A 269 1.54 -15.62 11.09
CA VAL A 269 0.52 -14.67 11.55
C VAL A 269 -0.71 -15.41 12.08
N ALA A 270 -1.12 -16.50 11.39
CA ALA A 270 -2.24 -17.33 11.83
C ALA A 270 -1.98 -17.96 13.21
N ASN A 271 -0.77 -18.49 13.44
CA ASN A 271 -0.39 -19.06 14.72
C ASN A 271 -0.35 -18.01 15.84
N GLU A 272 0.15 -16.81 15.53
CA GLU A 272 0.17 -15.72 16.51
C GLU A 272 -1.25 -15.26 16.88
N LEU A 273 -2.13 -15.06 15.89
CA LEU A 273 -3.54 -14.73 16.15
C LEU A 273 -4.26 -15.81 16.96
N LYS A 274 -3.94 -17.09 16.73
CA LYS A 274 -4.47 -18.20 17.53
C LYS A 274 -4.02 -18.10 18.99
N ARG A 275 -2.73 -17.86 19.22
CA ARG A 275 -2.16 -17.68 20.55
C ARG A 275 -2.80 -16.50 21.28
N GLN A 276 -2.91 -15.36 20.62
CA GLN A 276 -3.47 -14.14 21.19
C GLN A 276 -4.96 -14.28 21.52
N CYS A 277 -5.78 -14.86 20.64
CA CYS A 277 -7.21 -14.99 20.91
C CYS A 277 -7.51 -15.96 22.05
N LEU A 278 -6.64 -16.95 22.31
CA LEU A 278 -6.76 -17.88 23.42
C LEU A 278 -6.21 -17.31 24.74
N ALA A 279 -5.38 -16.27 24.69
CA ALA A 279 -4.88 -15.59 25.89
C ALA A 279 -5.96 -14.75 26.60
N VAL A 280 -7.04 -14.40 25.91
CA VAL A 280 -8.11 -13.54 26.43
C VAL A 280 -9.42 -14.32 26.54
N ASN A 281 -9.98 -14.42 27.73
CA ASN A 281 -11.27 -15.11 27.93
C ASN A 281 -12.47 -14.19 27.62
N LEU A 282 -13.67 -14.79 27.49
CA LEU A 282 -14.88 -14.07 27.11
C LEU A 282 -15.26 -12.94 28.06
N LYS A 283 -15.05 -13.15 29.39
CA LYS A 283 -15.34 -12.14 30.42
C LYS A 283 -14.40 -10.94 30.26
N ALA A 284 -13.11 -11.21 30.03
CA ALA A 284 -12.12 -10.15 29.79
C ALA A 284 -12.43 -9.31 28.54
N TYR A 285 -12.91 -9.89 27.45
CA TYR A 285 -13.31 -9.10 26.27
C TYR A 285 -14.38 -8.07 26.59
N ARG A 286 -15.40 -8.47 27.39
CA ARG A 286 -16.45 -7.53 27.79
C ARG A 286 -15.88 -6.36 28.61
N GLU A 287 -15.03 -6.66 29.59
CA GLU A 287 -14.40 -5.65 30.44
C GLU A 287 -13.47 -4.74 29.64
N ILE A 288 -12.70 -5.29 28.68
CA ILE A 288 -11.82 -4.54 27.78
C ILE A 288 -12.63 -3.56 26.93
N PHE A 289 -13.69 -4.00 26.25
CA PHE A 289 -14.50 -3.12 25.43
C PHE A 289 -15.19 -2.02 26.24
N THR A 290 -15.63 -2.33 27.47
CA THR A 290 -16.19 -1.32 28.37
C THR A 290 -15.13 -0.28 28.74
N ALA A 291 -13.92 -0.71 29.10
CA ALA A 291 -12.82 0.19 29.45
C ALA A 291 -12.36 1.06 28.26
N LEU A 292 -12.28 0.48 27.06
CA LEU A 292 -11.92 1.24 25.84
C LEU A 292 -12.97 2.31 25.50
N ASN A 293 -14.26 1.98 25.60
CA ASN A 293 -15.34 2.95 25.36
C ASN A 293 -15.33 4.09 26.39
N LEU A 294 -15.10 3.79 27.67
CA LEU A 294 -14.96 4.81 28.71
C LEU A 294 -13.73 5.69 28.47
N ALA A 295 -12.59 5.08 28.11
CA ALA A 295 -11.38 5.84 27.80
C ALA A 295 -11.56 6.76 26.60
N GLU A 296 -12.23 6.31 25.53
CA GLU A 296 -12.55 7.15 24.37
C GLU A 296 -13.47 8.31 24.75
N PHE A 297 -14.48 8.05 25.58
CA PHE A 297 -15.40 9.07 26.07
C PHE A 297 -14.66 10.15 26.86
N GLU A 298 -13.81 9.77 27.83
CA GLU A 298 -13.02 10.70 28.65
C GLU A 298 -12.06 11.53 27.77
N LEU A 299 -11.36 10.91 26.83
CA LEU A 299 -10.45 11.61 25.92
C LEU A 299 -11.16 12.66 25.03
N LYS A 300 -12.44 12.44 24.70
CA LYS A 300 -13.23 13.35 23.88
C LYS A 300 -13.90 14.47 24.69
N THR A 301 -14.27 14.21 25.93
CA THR A 301 -15.11 15.13 26.72
C THR A 301 -14.35 15.89 27.79
N ASN A 302 -13.26 15.37 28.29
CA ASN A 302 -12.50 15.97 29.38
C ASN A 302 -11.29 16.76 28.87
N SER A 303 -11.45 18.07 28.73
CA SER A 303 -10.40 18.97 28.25
C SER A 303 -9.26 19.23 29.25
N ALA A 304 -9.47 18.95 30.54
CA ALA A 304 -8.45 19.13 31.58
C ALA A 304 -7.50 17.94 31.72
N LEU A 305 -7.74 16.87 30.95
CA LEU A 305 -7.00 15.62 31.06
C LEU A 305 -5.62 15.71 30.38
N ASP A 306 -4.56 15.29 31.06
CA ASP A 306 -3.32 14.93 30.36
C ASP A 306 -3.53 13.61 29.60
N LYS A 307 -3.80 13.76 28.33
CA LYS A 307 -4.23 12.67 27.44
C LYS A 307 -3.20 11.54 27.34
N LYS A 308 -1.89 11.88 27.30
CA LYS A 308 -0.81 10.88 27.21
C LYS A 308 -0.74 10.04 28.46
N THR A 309 -0.67 10.66 29.63
CA THR A 309 -0.61 9.94 30.92
C THR A 309 -1.87 9.14 31.19
N PHE A 310 -3.03 9.69 30.86
CA PHE A 310 -4.30 8.99 30.98
C PHE A 310 -4.33 7.74 30.09
N LEU A 311 -3.95 7.88 28.83
CA LEU A 311 -3.92 6.78 27.86
C LEU A 311 -2.97 5.66 28.30
N LEU A 312 -1.76 6.02 28.79
CA LEU A 312 -0.85 5.03 29.36
C LEU A 312 -1.48 4.28 30.53
N SER A 313 -2.14 5.00 31.43
CA SER A 313 -2.85 4.40 32.57
C SER A 313 -3.94 3.42 32.12
N CYS A 314 -4.73 3.81 31.10
CA CYS A 314 -5.73 2.95 30.50
C CYS A 314 -5.12 1.67 29.92
N VAL A 315 -4.04 1.81 29.14
CA VAL A 315 -3.35 0.68 28.51
C VAL A 315 -2.77 -0.28 29.56
N LEU A 316 -2.13 0.22 30.61
CA LEU A 316 -1.64 -0.60 31.71
C LEU A 316 -2.78 -1.27 32.48
N GLY A 317 -3.90 -0.58 32.65
CA GLY A 317 -5.13 -1.14 33.22
C GLY A 317 -5.68 -2.30 32.43
N LEU A 318 -5.74 -2.17 31.10
CA LEU A 318 -6.15 -3.25 30.20
C LEU A 318 -5.18 -4.45 30.25
N GLN A 319 -3.87 -4.20 30.32
CA GLN A 319 -2.86 -5.26 30.45
C GLN A 319 -3.05 -6.04 31.76
N ASN A 320 -3.34 -5.35 32.86
CA ASN A 320 -3.67 -5.98 34.16
C ASN A 320 -4.96 -6.82 34.11
N LEU A 321 -5.98 -6.35 33.36
CA LEU A 321 -7.21 -7.12 33.12
C LEU A 321 -6.92 -8.45 32.43
N ILE A 322 -6.08 -8.43 31.39
CA ILE A 322 -5.68 -9.64 30.67
C ILE A 322 -4.91 -10.57 31.62
N GLY A 323 -3.92 -10.05 32.36
CA GLY A 323 -3.11 -10.82 33.27
C GLY A 323 -3.91 -11.51 34.39
N LYS A 324 -4.95 -10.84 34.94
CA LYS A 324 -5.85 -11.41 35.95
C LYS A 324 -6.74 -12.53 35.38
N ASN A 325 -7.10 -12.43 34.10
CA ASN A 325 -8.01 -13.35 33.44
C ASN A 325 -7.31 -14.48 32.65
N SER A 326 -6.00 -14.43 32.53
CA SER A 326 -5.19 -15.45 31.82
C SER A 326 -4.77 -16.63 32.71
N LYS A 327 -5.10 -16.61 33.99
CA LYS A 327 -4.70 -17.65 34.99
C LYS A 327 -5.68 -18.81 35.14
N TYR A 328 -6.59 -19.03 34.17
CA TYR A 328 -7.49 -20.20 34.20
C TYR A 328 -7.63 -20.83 32.82
#